data_1abf7f2d3bb440415627c2371acb219f
#
_entry.id   1abf7f2d3bb440415627c2371acb219f
#
_cell.length_a   1.000
_cell.length_b   1.000
_cell.length_c   1.000
_cell.angle_alpha   90.00
_cell.angle_beta   90.00
_cell.angle_gamma   90.00
#
_symmetry.space_group_name_H-M   'P 1'
#
loop_
_entity.id
_entity.type
_entity.pdbx_description
1 polymer ?
#
loop_
_entity_poly.entity_id
_entity_poly.type
_entity_poly.pdbx_seq_one_letter_code
_entity_poly.pdbx_strand_id
1 'polypeptide(L)'
;MNEIDNNEIKSILFDLSKKFILPMYNNLREDDIMRKDNNDLVTSVDLCVEDELNNILCKLLPNSLFVGEEKFSKSPSIINNYNKKEYCWTVDPIDGTDNFAKGKEKFAVMIALSFGEQILQSWIYKPLTEEMCSAIQGEGTFLNEKKILIEKTTSLNLSKGSISSKYWDDNYSKRILEIKNSFGEVKSYGCIGFEYIDIANSTRQFAILSKLSPWDHLPGILIIREANGFDTYFDYGIYNHCLNKKNLIVACNGRLGGEILTLIKK
;
A
#
# COMPACT_ATOMS: atom_id res chain seq x y z
N MET A 1 -2.11 2.12 24.38
CA MET A 1 -3.13 1.21 23.79
C MET A 1 -2.54 -0.18 23.81
N ASN A 2 -3.31 -1.20 24.11
CA ASN A 2 -2.86 -2.56 23.82
C ASN A 2 -2.77 -2.71 22.28
N GLU A 3 -1.75 -3.37 21.81
CA GLU A 3 -1.57 -3.72 20.40
C GLU A 3 -2.78 -4.51 19.91
N ILE A 4 -3.17 -4.29 18.65
CA ILE A 4 -4.18 -5.12 17.97
C ILE A 4 -3.52 -6.44 17.59
N ASP A 5 -4.13 -7.56 17.96
CA ASP A 5 -3.59 -8.89 17.68
C ASP A 5 -3.56 -9.17 16.17
N ASN A 6 -2.38 -9.48 15.67
CA ASN A 6 -2.18 -9.84 14.26
C ASN A 6 -3.03 -11.06 13.84
N ASN A 7 -3.26 -12.03 14.74
CA ASN A 7 -4.08 -13.20 14.45
C ASN A 7 -5.56 -12.84 14.33
N GLU A 8 -6.02 -11.87 15.12
CA GLU A 8 -7.39 -11.37 15.02
C GLU A 8 -7.64 -10.69 13.66
N ILE A 9 -6.72 -9.81 13.23
CA ILE A 9 -6.81 -9.18 11.89
C ILE A 9 -6.71 -10.23 10.78
N LYS A 10 -5.82 -11.22 10.91
CA LYS A 10 -5.68 -12.31 9.93
C LYS A 10 -6.98 -13.12 9.79
N SER A 11 -7.61 -13.45 10.91
CA SER A 11 -8.90 -14.15 10.93
C SER A 11 -9.99 -13.34 10.25
N ILE A 12 -10.09 -12.04 10.57
CA ILE A 12 -11.05 -11.12 9.94
C ILE A 12 -10.85 -11.10 8.42
N LEU A 13 -9.61 -10.91 7.96
CA LEU A 13 -9.29 -10.83 6.53
C LEU A 13 -9.53 -12.17 5.81
N PHE A 14 -9.23 -13.29 6.46
CA PHE A 14 -9.53 -14.62 5.94
C PHE A 14 -11.03 -14.81 5.74
N ASP A 15 -11.84 -14.52 6.76
CA ASP A 15 -13.29 -14.70 6.71
C ASP A 15 -13.94 -13.78 5.66
N LEU A 16 -13.53 -12.51 5.60
CA LEU A 16 -13.98 -11.58 4.57
C LEU A 16 -13.61 -12.05 3.16
N SER A 17 -12.38 -12.54 3.00
CA SER A 17 -11.93 -13.06 1.70
C SER A 17 -12.75 -14.26 1.26
N LYS A 18 -12.99 -15.21 2.13
CA LYS A 18 -13.84 -16.39 1.85
C LYS A 18 -15.27 -16.03 1.53
N LYS A 19 -15.81 -15.02 2.22
CA LYS A 19 -17.22 -14.63 2.08
C LYS A 19 -17.48 -13.73 0.88
N PHE A 20 -16.60 -12.78 0.58
CA PHE A 20 -16.87 -11.71 -0.38
C PHE A 20 -15.91 -11.66 -1.58
N ILE A 21 -14.60 -11.93 -1.37
CA ILE A 21 -13.59 -11.71 -2.42
C ILE A 21 -13.48 -12.95 -3.34
N LEU A 22 -13.17 -14.11 -2.74
CA LEU A 22 -12.88 -15.32 -3.51
C LEU A 22 -14.07 -15.85 -4.33
N PRO A 23 -15.33 -15.76 -3.86
CA PRO A 23 -16.49 -16.18 -4.68
C PRO A 23 -16.67 -15.32 -5.94
N MET A 24 -16.25 -14.07 -5.91
CA MET A 24 -16.38 -13.12 -7.02
C MET A 24 -15.15 -13.10 -7.95
N TYR A 25 -14.02 -13.63 -7.49
CA TYR A 25 -12.81 -13.73 -8.32
C TYR A 25 -13.07 -14.63 -9.53
N ASN A 26 -12.83 -14.10 -10.75
CA ASN A 26 -13.21 -14.70 -12.04
C ASN A 26 -14.72 -14.88 -12.27
N ASN A 27 -15.59 -14.35 -11.42
CA ASN A 27 -17.03 -14.46 -11.49
C ASN A 27 -17.78 -13.14 -11.50
N LEU A 28 -17.06 -12.01 -11.63
CA LEU A 28 -17.67 -10.69 -11.74
C LEU A 28 -18.53 -10.58 -13.01
N ARG A 29 -19.72 -10.00 -12.86
CA ARG A 29 -20.61 -9.64 -13.96
C ARG A 29 -20.33 -8.19 -14.39
N GLU A 30 -20.80 -7.77 -15.54
CA GLU A 30 -20.65 -6.38 -16.00
C GLU A 30 -21.21 -5.38 -14.98
N ASP A 31 -22.35 -5.68 -14.37
CA ASP A 31 -23.00 -4.84 -13.35
C ASP A 31 -22.19 -4.75 -12.02
N ASP A 32 -21.27 -5.67 -11.77
CA ASP A 32 -20.39 -5.65 -10.61
C ASP A 32 -19.20 -4.68 -10.79
N ILE A 33 -18.96 -4.19 -12.01
CA ILE A 33 -17.81 -3.37 -12.36
C ILE A 33 -18.28 -1.96 -12.69
N MET A 34 -17.83 -0.99 -11.93
CA MET A 34 -18.18 0.42 -12.08
C MET A 34 -16.92 1.25 -12.32
N ARG A 35 -17.10 2.50 -12.73
CA ARG A 35 -16.01 3.47 -12.84
C ARG A 35 -16.28 4.67 -11.95
N LYS A 36 -15.25 5.10 -11.25
CA LYS A 36 -15.25 6.35 -10.48
C LYS A 36 -15.14 7.55 -11.42
N ASP A 37 -15.41 8.76 -10.95
CA ASP A 37 -15.34 9.99 -11.75
C ASP A 37 -13.96 10.23 -12.38
N ASN A 38 -12.90 9.77 -11.74
CA ASN A 38 -11.51 9.80 -12.24
C ASN A 38 -11.17 8.66 -13.21
N ASN A 39 -12.16 7.86 -13.61
CA ASN A 39 -12.06 6.69 -14.49
C ASN A 39 -11.34 5.47 -13.89
N ASP A 40 -10.99 5.48 -12.60
CA ASP A 40 -10.49 4.30 -11.90
C ASP A 40 -11.62 3.27 -11.73
N LEU A 41 -11.29 1.97 -11.75
CA LEU A 41 -12.26 0.90 -11.54
C LEU A 41 -12.62 0.77 -10.06
N VAL A 42 -13.85 0.37 -9.81
CA VAL A 42 -14.35 -0.11 -8.52
C VAL A 42 -15.32 -1.25 -8.79
N THR A 43 -15.30 -2.27 -7.94
CA THR A 43 -16.26 -3.37 -8.02
C THR A 43 -17.24 -3.35 -6.84
N SER A 44 -18.34 -4.09 -6.98
CA SER A 44 -19.27 -4.33 -5.87
C SER A 44 -18.57 -4.97 -4.66
N VAL A 45 -17.49 -5.70 -4.90
CA VAL A 45 -16.65 -6.34 -3.85
C VAL A 45 -15.88 -5.29 -3.04
N ASP A 46 -15.25 -4.30 -3.70
CA ASP A 46 -14.54 -3.20 -3.02
C ASP A 46 -15.46 -2.50 -2.02
N LEU A 47 -16.67 -2.14 -2.47
CA LEU A 47 -17.66 -1.46 -1.64
C LEU A 47 -18.09 -2.31 -0.45
N CYS A 48 -18.38 -3.60 -0.68
CA CYS A 48 -18.84 -4.51 0.34
C CYS A 48 -17.75 -4.78 1.39
N VAL A 49 -16.52 -5.06 0.95
CA VAL A 49 -15.38 -5.35 1.83
C VAL A 49 -15.02 -4.13 2.66
N GLU A 50 -15.01 -2.92 2.09
CA GLU A 50 -14.73 -1.70 2.85
C GLU A 50 -15.78 -1.44 3.92
N ASP A 51 -17.07 -1.60 3.60
CA ASP A 51 -18.14 -1.39 4.58
C ASP A 51 -18.09 -2.41 5.73
N GLU A 52 -17.83 -3.68 5.45
CA GLU A 52 -17.63 -4.71 6.47
C GLU A 52 -16.38 -4.44 7.33
N LEU A 53 -15.24 -4.08 6.71
CA LEU A 53 -14.04 -3.71 7.45
C LEU A 53 -14.27 -2.50 8.36
N ASN A 54 -14.96 -1.47 7.88
CA ASN A 54 -15.30 -0.32 8.72
C ASN A 54 -16.11 -0.74 9.95
N ASN A 55 -17.13 -1.58 9.75
CA ASN A 55 -17.97 -2.06 10.85
C ASN A 55 -17.20 -2.89 11.87
N ILE A 56 -16.31 -3.78 11.40
CA ILE A 56 -15.54 -4.68 12.26
C ILE A 56 -14.44 -3.90 12.98
N LEU A 57 -13.63 -3.14 12.26
CA LEU A 57 -12.47 -2.44 12.81
C LEU A 57 -12.85 -1.34 13.81
N CYS A 58 -13.94 -0.60 13.54
CA CYS A 58 -14.44 0.38 14.50
C CYS A 58 -15.09 -0.23 15.75
N LYS A 59 -15.55 -1.50 15.68
CA LYS A 59 -15.97 -2.24 16.88
C LYS A 59 -14.77 -2.79 17.64
N LEU A 60 -13.74 -3.25 16.94
CA LEU A 60 -12.51 -3.75 17.53
C LEU A 60 -11.78 -2.63 18.30
N LEU A 61 -11.76 -1.43 17.77
CA LEU A 61 -11.22 -0.24 18.43
C LEU A 61 -12.29 0.87 18.52
N PRO A 62 -13.12 0.90 19.60
CA PRO A 62 -14.16 1.91 19.76
C PRO A 62 -13.60 3.33 19.77
N ASN A 63 -14.33 4.27 19.21
CA ASN A 63 -13.97 5.67 19.02
C ASN A 63 -12.80 5.91 18.04
N SER A 64 -12.38 4.90 17.29
CA SER A 64 -11.46 5.10 16.19
C SER A 64 -12.15 5.73 14.98
N LEU A 65 -11.39 6.47 14.20
CA LEU A 65 -11.79 7.03 12.92
C LEU A 65 -11.49 6.03 11.80
N PHE A 66 -12.08 6.28 10.63
CA PHE A 66 -11.90 5.43 9.47
C PHE A 66 -11.69 6.29 8.20
N VAL A 67 -10.72 5.90 7.39
CA VAL A 67 -10.46 6.43 6.04
C VAL A 67 -10.30 5.24 5.11
N GLY A 68 -11.25 5.04 4.21
CA GLY A 68 -11.19 4.02 3.17
C GLY A 68 -11.20 4.66 1.79
N GLU A 69 -10.69 3.94 0.81
CA GLU A 69 -10.63 4.41 -0.58
C GLU A 69 -12.01 4.76 -1.13
N GLU A 70 -12.99 3.88 -0.91
CA GLU A 70 -14.33 4.02 -1.48
C GLU A 70 -15.16 5.08 -0.74
N LYS A 71 -14.98 5.19 0.58
CA LYS A 71 -15.56 6.28 1.37
C LYS A 71 -14.96 7.63 1.01
N PHE A 72 -13.66 7.68 0.76
CA PHE A 72 -13.00 8.90 0.29
C PHE A 72 -13.55 9.34 -1.08
N SER A 73 -13.76 8.43 -2.01
CA SER A 73 -14.35 8.74 -3.31
C SER A 73 -15.72 9.40 -3.20
N LYS A 74 -16.54 8.99 -2.22
CA LYS A 74 -17.86 9.55 -1.96
C LYS A 74 -17.82 10.82 -1.09
N SER A 75 -16.86 10.93 -0.19
CA SER A 75 -16.72 12.03 0.78
C SER A 75 -15.25 12.37 1.02
N PRO A 76 -14.61 13.18 0.16
CA PRO A 76 -13.19 13.50 0.27
C PRO A 76 -12.77 14.15 1.59
N SER A 77 -13.73 14.76 2.31
CA SER A 77 -13.46 15.40 3.61
C SER A 77 -13.00 14.43 4.71
N ILE A 78 -13.24 13.11 4.56
CA ILE A 78 -12.78 12.11 5.55
C ILE A 78 -11.27 12.08 5.70
N ILE A 79 -10.50 12.57 4.72
CA ILE A 79 -9.05 12.68 4.80
C ILE A 79 -8.59 13.57 5.97
N ASN A 80 -9.43 14.52 6.40
CA ASN A 80 -9.17 15.38 7.56
C ASN A 80 -9.14 14.62 8.88
N ASN A 81 -9.57 13.36 8.90
CA ASN A 81 -9.48 12.50 10.08
C ASN A 81 -8.03 12.30 10.52
N TYR A 82 -7.07 12.31 9.60
CA TYR A 82 -5.65 12.19 9.94
C TYR A 82 -5.10 13.37 10.74
N ASN A 83 -5.73 14.55 10.66
CA ASN A 83 -5.31 15.73 11.42
C ASN A 83 -5.79 15.69 12.89
N LYS A 84 -6.59 14.69 13.26
CA LYS A 84 -7.06 14.51 14.62
C LYS A 84 -6.07 13.69 15.43
N LYS A 85 -5.99 13.96 16.74
CA LYS A 85 -5.21 13.13 17.67
C LYS A 85 -6.05 11.95 18.16
N GLU A 86 -6.46 11.12 17.24
CA GLU A 86 -7.32 9.95 17.45
C GLU A 86 -6.77 8.78 16.67
N TYR A 87 -7.13 7.55 17.05
CA TYR A 87 -6.80 6.36 16.27
C TYR A 87 -7.58 6.40 14.95
N CYS A 88 -6.92 6.11 13.85
CA CYS A 88 -7.52 6.12 12.53
C CYS A 88 -7.14 4.86 11.75
N TRP A 89 -8.13 4.08 11.36
CA TRP A 89 -8.00 2.99 10.42
C TRP A 89 -7.91 3.54 8.99
N THR A 90 -6.97 3.04 8.24
CA THR A 90 -6.83 3.31 6.79
C THR A 90 -6.99 2.00 6.05
N VAL A 91 -7.85 1.96 5.03
CA VAL A 91 -8.20 0.71 4.33
C VAL A 91 -8.21 0.92 2.82
N ASP A 92 -7.53 0.00 2.11
CA ASP A 92 -7.79 -0.32 0.71
C ASP A 92 -8.44 -1.70 0.66
N PRO A 93 -9.71 -1.80 0.26
CA PRO A 93 -10.43 -3.07 0.26
C PRO A 93 -9.90 -4.05 -0.78
N ILE A 94 -9.46 -3.58 -1.94
CA ILE A 94 -8.86 -4.38 -3.02
C ILE A 94 -7.79 -3.55 -3.75
N ASP A 95 -6.59 -3.45 -3.21
CA ASP A 95 -5.45 -2.94 -3.97
C ASP A 95 -5.24 -3.78 -5.22
N GLY A 96 -5.25 -3.13 -6.37
CA GLY A 96 -5.21 -3.82 -7.65
C GLY A 96 -6.59 -4.22 -8.17
N THR A 97 -7.63 -3.40 -7.98
CA THR A 97 -8.99 -3.61 -8.50
C THR A 97 -9.02 -3.95 -9.99
N ASP A 98 -8.15 -3.32 -10.80
CA ASP A 98 -8.02 -3.61 -12.24
C ASP A 98 -7.53 -5.05 -12.51
N ASN A 99 -6.64 -5.57 -11.66
CA ASN A 99 -6.20 -6.96 -11.72
C ASN A 99 -7.32 -7.90 -11.30
N PHE A 100 -7.98 -7.61 -10.18
CA PHE A 100 -9.09 -8.40 -9.67
C PHE A 100 -10.20 -8.51 -10.71
N ALA A 101 -10.63 -7.38 -11.28
CA ALA A 101 -11.66 -7.33 -12.31
C ALA A 101 -11.30 -8.12 -13.58
N LYS A 102 -10.01 -8.25 -13.90
CA LYS A 102 -9.50 -9.02 -15.05
C LYS A 102 -9.10 -10.46 -14.72
N GLY A 103 -9.39 -10.96 -13.54
CA GLY A 103 -9.02 -12.32 -13.11
C GLY A 103 -7.50 -12.54 -12.96
N LYS A 104 -6.72 -11.49 -12.72
CA LYS A 104 -5.29 -11.61 -12.46
C LYS A 104 -5.04 -11.82 -10.97
N GLU A 105 -3.99 -12.57 -10.65
CA GLU A 105 -3.71 -13.05 -9.29
C GLU A 105 -3.16 -11.98 -8.31
N LYS A 106 -2.69 -10.83 -8.80
CA LYS A 106 -2.05 -9.81 -7.95
C LYS A 106 -3.05 -8.76 -7.51
N PHE A 107 -3.71 -9.01 -6.41
CA PHE A 107 -4.53 -8.06 -5.65
C PHE A 107 -4.42 -8.37 -4.15
N ALA A 108 -4.62 -7.38 -3.31
CA ALA A 108 -4.45 -7.48 -1.87
C ALA A 108 -5.47 -6.64 -1.11
N VAL A 109 -5.73 -6.97 0.15
CA VAL A 109 -6.40 -6.09 1.11
C VAL A 109 -5.34 -5.40 1.94
N MET A 110 -5.42 -4.08 2.10
CA MET A 110 -4.43 -3.30 2.82
C MET A 110 -5.06 -2.55 3.97
N ILE A 111 -4.49 -2.66 5.17
CA ILE A 111 -4.97 -2.00 6.39
C ILE A 111 -3.80 -1.36 7.12
N ALA A 112 -4.01 -0.17 7.66
CA ALA A 112 -3.12 0.44 8.64
C ALA A 112 -3.91 1.07 9.80
N LEU A 113 -3.28 1.09 10.97
CA LEU A 113 -3.73 1.84 12.13
C LEU A 113 -2.74 2.95 12.43
N SER A 114 -3.21 4.19 12.50
CA SER A 114 -2.40 5.36 12.83
C SER A 114 -2.95 6.11 14.04
N PHE A 115 -2.11 6.96 14.65
CA PHE A 115 -2.51 7.97 15.64
C PHE A 115 -1.82 9.29 15.29
N GLY A 116 -2.59 10.25 14.80
CA GLY A 116 -2.00 11.45 14.20
C GLY A 116 -1.03 11.07 13.07
N GLU A 117 0.19 11.60 13.11
CA GLU A 117 1.21 11.33 12.07
C GLU A 117 1.92 9.97 12.20
N GLN A 118 1.71 9.25 13.29
CA GLN A 118 2.38 7.98 13.56
C GLN A 118 1.58 6.81 12.98
N ILE A 119 2.25 5.96 12.20
CA ILE A 119 1.71 4.67 11.75
C ILE A 119 2.10 3.64 12.80
N LEU A 120 1.12 3.01 13.45
CA LEU A 120 1.34 2.13 14.58
C LEU A 120 1.42 0.66 14.18
N GLN A 121 0.48 0.23 13.34
CA GLN A 121 0.40 -1.15 12.86
C GLN A 121 -0.09 -1.16 11.41
N SER A 122 0.31 -2.18 10.65
CA SER A 122 -0.14 -2.36 9.26
C SER A 122 -0.19 -3.82 8.85
N TRP A 123 -1.08 -4.10 7.88
CA TRP A 123 -1.32 -5.43 7.33
C TRP A 123 -1.58 -5.33 5.83
N ILE A 124 -0.94 -6.22 5.06
CA ILE A 124 -1.21 -6.47 3.65
C ILE A 124 -1.50 -7.96 3.51
N TYR A 125 -2.70 -8.28 3.08
CA TYR A 125 -3.19 -9.65 2.97
C TYR A 125 -3.44 -10.01 1.50
N LYS A 126 -2.93 -11.18 1.08
CA LYS A 126 -3.10 -11.73 -0.26
C LYS A 126 -4.21 -12.80 -0.23
N PRO A 127 -5.43 -12.52 -0.71
CA PRO A 127 -6.57 -13.43 -0.58
C PRO A 127 -6.36 -14.82 -1.22
N LEU A 128 -5.66 -14.89 -2.35
CA LEU A 128 -5.46 -16.16 -3.07
C LEU A 128 -4.48 -17.12 -2.40
N THR A 129 -3.53 -16.61 -1.63
CA THR A 129 -2.48 -17.43 -0.99
C THR A 129 -2.59 -17.45 0.53
N GLU A 130 -3.53 -16.68 1.09
CA GLU A 130 -3.71 -16.49 2.54
C GLU A 130 -2.45 -15.96 3.25
N GLU A 131 -1.52 -15.39 2.46
CA GLU A 131 -0.29 -14.79 2.98
C GLU A 131 -0.57 -13.41 3.54
N MET A 132 -0.08 -13.13 4.74
CA MET A 132 -0.15 -11.82 5.37
C MET A 132 1.23 -11.28 5.70
N CYS A 133 1.50 -10.06 5.26
CA CYS A 133 2.63 -9.26 5.72
C CYS A 133 2.11 -8.21 6.70
N SER A 134 2.70 -8.14 7.90
CA SER A 134 2.33 -7.18 8.93
C SER A 134 3.53 -6.47 9.49
N ALA A 135 3.32 -5.29 10.05
CA ALA A 135 4.34 -4.55 10.77
C ALA A 135 3.76 -3.87 12.01
N ILE A 136 4.56 -3.79 13.06
CA ILE A 136 4.27 -3.12 14.32
C ILE A 136 5.40 -2.14 14.58
N GLN A 137 5.06 -0.89 14.83
CA GLN A 137 6.04 0.17 15.07
C GLN A 137 6.98 -0.21 16.21
N GLY A 138 8.28 -0.29 15.92
CA GLY A 138 9.34 -0.65 16.88
C GLY A 138 9.53 -2.15 17.13
N GLU A 139 8.69 -3.01 16.56
CA GLU A 139 8.80 -4.47 16.75
C GLU A 139 9.27 -5.20 15.50
N GLY A 140 9.06 -4.61 14.32
CA GLY A 140 9.53 -5.14 13.05
C GLY A 140 8.43 -5.56 12.10
N THR A 141 8.85 -6.13 10.98
CA THR A 141 7.98 -6.66 9.91
C THR A 141 7.94 -8.17 9.94
N PHE A 142 6.75 -8.73 9.72
CA PHE A 142 6.50 -10.17 9.76
C PHE A 142 5.81 -10.62 8.48
N LEU A 143 6.26 -11.73 7.91
CA LEU A 143 5.61 -12.42 6.80
C LEU A 143 5.13 -13.77 7.31
N ASN A 144 3.81 -13.98 7.37
CA ASN A 144 3.20 -15.17 7.98
C ASN A 144 3.83 -15.48 9.36
N GLU A 145 3.80 -14.49 10.27
CA GLU A 145 4.35 -14.58 11.65
C GLU A 145 5.88 -14.68 11.75
N LYS A 146 6.59 -14.91 10.66
CA LYS A 146 8.04 -14.93 10.64
C LYS A 146 8.58 -13.51 10.45
N LYS A 147 9.41 -13.06 11.41
CA LYS A 147 10.10 -11.76 11.31
C LYS A 147 11.01 -11.75 10.09
N ILE A 148 10.91 -10.69 9.27
CA ILE A 148 11.75 -10.49 8.09
C ILE A 148 12.47 -9.16 8.17
N LEU A 149 13.61 -9.09 7.51
CA LEU A 149 14.41 -7.88 7.32
C LEU A 149 14.89 -7.81 5.87
N ILE A 150 15.07 -6.59 5.39
CA ILE A 150 15.67 -6.37 4.08
C ILE A 150 17.18 -6.61 4.18
N GLU A 151 17.65 -7.72 3.64
CA GLU A 151 19.07 -8.15 3.74
C GLU A 151 19.87 -7.85 2.49
N LYS A 152 19.22 -7.73 1.31
CA LYS A 152 19.91 -7.62 0.02
C LYS A 152 20.19 -6.18 -0.34
N THR A 153 21.46 -5.86 -0.45
CA THR A 153 21.92 -4.65 -1.13
C THR A 153 22.29 -5.00 -2.57
N THR A 154 21.95 -4.15 -3.51
CA THR A 154 22.30 -4.32 -4.91
C THR A 154 22.78 -3.01 -5.51
N SER A 155 23.50 -3.07 -6.62
CA SER A 155 23.80 -1.88 -7.41
C SER A 155 22.57 -1.45 -8.21
N LEU A 156 22.51 -0.18 -8.55
CA LEU A 156 21.40 0.41 -9.28
C LEU A 156 21.03 -0.36 -10.55
N ASN A 157 22.04 -0.69 -11.36
CA ASN A 157 21.90 -1.39 -12.64
C ASN A 157 21.49 -2.88 -12.54
N LEU A 158 21.47 -3.43 -11.34
CA LEU A 158 20.98 -4.79 -11.07
C LEU A 158 19.68 -4.78 -10.28
N SER A 159 19.26 -3.61 -9.81
CA SER A 159 18.05 -3.49 -8.97
C SER A 159 16.78 -3.74 -9.78
N LYS A 160 15.82 -4.39 -9.14
CA LYS A 160 14.50 -4.67 -9.69
C LYS A 160 13.45 -3.90 -8.90
N GLY A 161 12.49 -3.32 -9.59
CA GLY A 161 11.45 -2.56 -8.92
C GLY A 161 10.35 -2.10 -9.85
N SER A 162 9.63 -1.08 -9.40
CA SER A 162 8.54 -0.49 -10.16
C SER A 162 8.66 1.03 -10.24
N ILE A 163 8.02 1.57 -11.25
CA ILE A 163 7.87 3.01 -11.44
C ILE A 163 6.41 3.24 -11.84
N SER A 164 5.71 4.15 -11.16
CA SER A 164 4.33 4.53 -11.52
C SER A 164 4.26 4.93 -12.99
N SER A 165 3.22 4.47 -13.69
CA SER A 165 3.01 4.76 -15.11
C SER A 165 2.21 6.02 -15.37
N LYS A 166 1.53 6.56 -14.34
CA LYS A 166 0.58 7.67 -14.44
C LYS A 166 0.88 8.75 -13.39
N TYR A 167 0.22 9.88 -13.51
CA TYR A 167 0.18 10.98 -12.53
C TYR A 167 1.50 11.72 -12.30
N TRP A 168 2.47 11.57 -13.19
CA TRP A 168 3.66 12.42 -13.21
C TRP A 168 3.30 13.81 -13.72
N ASP A 169 3.83 14.85 -13.08
CA ASP A 169 3.80 16.19 -13.66
C ASP A 169 4.82 16.30 -14.82
N ASP A 170 4.68 17.38 -15.60
CA ASP A 170 5.52 17.60 -16.80
C ASP A 170 7.02 17.64 -16.49
N ASN A 171 7.40 18.11 -15.29
CA ASN A 171 8.79 18.21 -14.88
C ASN A 171 9.45 16.83 -14.71
N TYR A 172 8.69 15.83 -14.25
CA TYR A 172 9.21 14.50 -13.95
C TYR A 172 8.92 13.48 -15.04
N SER A 173 7.89 13.67 -15.87
CA SER A 173 7.45 12.70 -16.87
C SER A 173 8.58 12.26 -17.81
N LYS A 174 9.31 13.21 -18.38
CA LYS A 174 10.44 12.93 -19.26
C LYS A 174 11.60 12.27 -18.50
N ARG A 175 11.94 12.83 -17.33
CA ARG A 175 13.05 12.34 -16.51
C ARG A 175 12.85 10.91 -16.04
N ILE A 176 11.63 10.56 -15.62
CA ILE A 176 11.27 9.20 -15.20
C ILE A 176 11.45 8.20 -16.35
N LEU A 177 11.13 8.58 -17.58
CA LEU A 177 11.37 7.73 -18.75
C LEU A 177 12.85 7.53 -19.02
N GLU A 178 13.67 8.58 -18.92
CA GLU A 178 15.11 8.52 -19.14
C GLU A 178 15.82 7.58 -18.14
N ILE A 179 15.47 7.66 -16.84
CA ILE A 179 16.13 6.86 -15.81
C ILE A 179 15.76 5.38 -15.83
N LYS A 180 14.69 5.01 -16.52
CA LYS A 180 14.17 3.64 -16.55
C LYS A 180 15.24 2.59 -16.93
N ASN A 181 16.11 2.95 -17.87
CA ASN A 181 17.17 2.09 -18.35
C ASN A 181 18.39 2.00 -17.39
N SER A 182 18.38 2.75 -16.30
CA SER A 182 19.44 2.69 -15.28
C SER A 182 19.27 1.51 -14.32
N PHE A 183 18.13 0.83 -14.35
CA PHE A 183 17.79 -0.29 -13.48
C PHE A 183 17.89 -1.62 -14.20
N GLY A 184 18.05 -2.71 -13.45
CA GLY A 184 18.09 -4.07 -13.99
C GLY A 184 16.74 -4.54 -14.51
N GLU A 185 15.66 -4.22 -13.78
CA GLU A 185 14.30 -4.51 -14.19
C GLU A 185 13.31 -3.47 -13.63
N VAL A 186 12.44 -2.94 -14.50
CA VAL A 186 11.34 -2.06 -14.12
C VAL A 186 10.04 -2.66 -14.59
N LYS A 187 9.24 -3.19 -13.66
CA LYS A 187 7.94 -3.81 -13.93
C LYS A 187 6.98 -3.57 -12.79
N SER A 188 5.87 -2.90 -13.04
CA SER A 188 4.79 -2.79 -12.07
C SER A 188 3.87 -4.02 -12.11
N TYR A 189 3.37 -4.39 -10.95
CA TYR A 189 2.35 -5.44 -10.81
C TYR A 189 0.93 -4.91 -11.00
N GLY A 190 0.72 -3.59 -10.91
CA GLY A 190 -0.60 -2.99 -10.83
C GLY A 190 -1.31 -3.32 -9.50
N CYS A 191 -0.54 -3.60 -8.47
CA CYS A 191 -0.93 -3.83 -7.09
C CYS A 191 0.26 -3.44 -6.22
N ILE A 192 0.17 -2.33 -5.52
CA ILE A 192 1.28 -1.77 -4.76
C ILE A 192 1.58 -2.58 -3.49
N GLY A 193 0.57 -3.22 -2.90
CA GLY A 193 0.75 -4.09 -1.74
C GLY A 193 1.70 -5.25 -2.03
N PHE A 194 1.59 -5.88 -3.21
CA PHE A 194 2.56 -6.90 -3.64
C PHE A 194 3.97 -6.33 -3.81
N GLU A 195 4.09 -5.10 -4.31
CA GLU A 195 5.39 -4.46 -4.49
C GLU A 195 6.06 -4.15 -3.15
N TYR A 196 5.30 -3.70 -2.15
CA TYR A 196 5.80 -3.48 -0.79
C TYR A 196 6.29 -4.79 -0.13
N ILE A 197 5.51 -5.86 -0.23
CA ILE A 197 5.92 -7.18 0.29
C ILE A 197 7.20 -7.66 -0.39
N ASP A 198 7.31 -7.51 -1.71
CA ASP A 198 8.48 -7.94 -2.48
C ASP A 198 9.74 -7.11 -2.15
N ILE A 199 9.59 -5.84 -1.77
CA ILE A 199 10.71 -5.04 -1.26
C ILE A 199 11.09 -5.50 0.14
N ALA A 200 10.13 -5.70 1.04
CA ALA A 200 10.38 -6.12 2.41
C ALA A 200 11.04 -7.51 2.49
N ASN A 201 10.70 -8.44 1.60
CA ASN A 201 11.32 -9.77 1.53
C ASN A 201 12.56 -9.83 0.62
N SER A 202 13.05 -8.69 0.14
CA SER A 202 14.23 -8.55 -0.72
C SER A 202 14.13 -9.14 -2.13
N THR A 203 12.93 -9.51 -2.60
CA THR A 203 12.69 -9.97 -3.97
C THR A 203 12.84 -8.81 -4.96
N ARG A 204 12.45 -7.61 -4.55
CA ARG A 204 12.63 -6.34 -5.25
C ARG A 204 13.39 -5.35 -4.37
N GLN A 205 13.83 -4.24 -4.95
CA GLN A 205 14.67 -3.28 -4.26
C GLN A 205 14.11 -1.86 -4.21
N PHE A 206 13.16 -1.51 -5.07
CA PHE A 206 12.62 -0.15 -5.08
C PHE A 206 11.21 -0.05 -5.68
N ALA A 207 10.53 1.05 -5.32
CA ALA A 207 9.38 1.59 -6.02
C ALA A 207 9.50 3.12 -6.13
N ILE A 208 9.17 3.68 -7.30
CA ILE A 208 9.14 5.13 -7.54
C ILE A 208 7.69 5.50 -7.84
N LEU A 209 7.10 6.30 -6.97
CA LEU A 209 5.66 6.52 -6.86
C LEU A 209 5.30 7.98 -7.14
N SER A 210 4.24 8.22 -7.91
CA SER A 210 3.77 9.56 -8.29
C SER A 210 2.61 10.06 -7.44
N LYS A 211 1.52 9.30 -7.35
CA LYS A 211 0.33 9.57 -6.54
C LYS A 211 0.46 8.85 -5.20
N LEU A 212 0.10 9.49 -4.11
CA LEU A 212 0.31 8.97 -2.76
C LEU A 212 -1.01 8.95 -1.97
N SER A 213 -2.01 8.20 -2.47
CA SER A 213 -3.23 7.96 -1.69
C SER A 213 -2.87 7.22 -0.40
N PRO A 214 -3.36 7.65 0.77
CA PRO A 214 -2.94 7.04 2.03
C PRO A 214 -3.23 5.53 2.13
N TRP A 215 -4.34 5.06 1.60
CA TRP A 215 -4.73 3.65 1.63
C TRP A 215 -3.78 2.76 0.81
N ASP A 216 -3.22 3.28 -0.31
CA ASP A 216 -2.21 2.59 -1.11
C ASP A 216 -0.85 2.49 -0.39
N HIS A 217 -0.53 3.45 0.49
CA HIS A 217 0.85 3.64 0.93
C HIS A 217 1.08 3.48 2.43
N LEU A 218 0.16 3.92 3.31
CA LEU A 218 0.36 3.80 4.76
C LEU A 218 0.76 2.39 5.19
N PRO A 219 0.03 1.33 4.77
CA PRO A 219 0.36 -0.03 5.19
C PRO A 219 1.76 -0.45 4.75
N GLY A 220 2.11 -0.17 3.49
CA GLY A 220 3.41 -0.55 2.93
C GLY A 220 4.58 0.22 3.53
N ILE A 221 4.40 1.51 3.85
CA ILE A 221 5.47 2.35 4.42
C ILE A 221 5.92 1.83 5.79
N LEU A 222 5.00 1.46 6.67
CA LEU A 222 5.40 0.89 7.96
C LEU A 222 6.14 -0.44 7.76
N ILE A 223 5.63 -1.31 6.87
CA ILE A 223 6.30 -2.58 6.53
C ILE A 223 7.74 -2.35 6.07
N ILE A 224 7.98 -1.36 5.21
CA ILE A 224 9.32 -1.05 4.73
C ILE A 224 10.22 -0.52 5.84
N ARG A 225 9.72 0.43 6.64
CA ARG A 225 10.49 1.03 7.74
C ARG A 225 10.90 -0.01 8.78
N GLU A 226 9.97 -0.84 9.19
CA GLU A 226 10.18 -1.88 10.19
C GLU A 226 11.02 -3.07 9.65
N ALA A 227 11.13 -3.21 8.34
CA ALA A 227 12.06 -4.14 7.68
C ALA A 227 13.45 -3.54 7.42
N ASN A 228 13.80 -2.37 7.98
CA ASN A 228 15.04 -1.62 7.73
C ASN A 228 15.19 -1.08 6.30
N GLY A 229 14.10 -0.83 5.62
CA GLY A 229 14.10 -0.15 4.32
C GLY A 229 14.13 1.38 4.47
N PHE A 230 13.88 2.05 3.37
CA PHE A 230 14.02 3.50 3.27
C PHE A 230 12.90 4.09 2.42
N ASP A 231 12.39 5.24 2.82
CA ASP A 231 11.48 6.07 2.03
C ASP A 231 11.90 7.53 2.04
N THR A 232 11.69 8.22 0.93
CA THR A 232 11.94 9.67 0.84
C THR A 232 11.12 10.30 -0.28
N TYR A 233 10.58 11.48 -0.02
CA TYR A 233 10.03 12.32 -1.09
C TYR A 233 11.12 12.82 -2.04
N PHE A 234 10.74 13.24 -3.25
CA PHE A 234 11.66 13.85 -4.20
C PHE A 234 12.22 15.19 -3.69
N ASP A 235 11.48 15.91 -2.84
CA ASP A 235 11.90 17.15 -2.18
C ASP A 235 12.52 16.92 -0.78
N TYR A 236 12.92 15.68 -0.50
CA TYR A 236 13.42 15.17 0.77
C TYR A 236 12.34 15.04 1.87
N GLY A 237 12.71 14.39 2.95
CA GLY A 237 11.83 14.03 4.05
C GLY A 237 11.14 12.67 3.84
N ILE A 238 10.71 12.09 4.93
CA ILE A 238 10.04 10.79 4.95
C ILE A 238 8.54 10.94 4.67
N TYR A 239 7.90 9.89 4.19
CA TYR A 239 6.47 9.88 3.96
C TYR A 239 5.69 10.21 5.23
N ASN A 240 4.71 11.11 5.07
CA ASN A 240 3.75 11.49 6.11
C ASN A 240 2.37 11.64 5.45
N HIS A 241 1.42 10.83 5.88
CA HIS A 241 0.07 10.79 5.32
C HIS A 241 -0.80 12.01 5.65
N CYS A 242 -0.40 12.81 6.64
CA CYS A 242 -1.06 14.08 6.94
C CYS A 242 -0.66 15.18 5.95
N LEU A 243 0.36 14.97 5.13
CA LEU A 243 0.83 15.93 4.14
C LEU A 243 0.30 15.59 2.75
N ASN A 244 -0.26 16.58 2.06
CA ASN A 244 -0.66 16.44 0.66
C ASN A 244 0.58 16.58 -0.25
N LYS A 245 1.47 15.58 -0.19
CA LYS A 245 2.67 15.51 -1.04
C LYS A 245 2.52 14.44 -2.12
N LYS A 246 3.38 14.53 -3.13
CA LYS A 246 3.50 13.58 -4.24
C LYS A 246 4.95 13.14 -4.37
N ASN A 247 5.18 12.15 -5.23
CA ASN A 247 6.51 11.72 -5.67
C ASN A 247 7.39 11.19 -4.53
N LEU A 248 7.33 9.88 -4.34
CA LEU A 248 8.04 9.15 -3.30
C LEU A 248 8.96 8.09 -3.89
N ILE A 249 10.09 7.89 -3.28
CA ILE A 249 10.97 6.73 -3.49
C ILE A 249 10.84 5.84 -2.26
N VAL A 250 10.60 4.56 -2.50
CA VAL A 250 10.73 3.49 -1.51
C VAL A 250 11.86 2.60 -1.98
N ALA A 251 12.79 2.25 -1.10
CA ALA A 251 13.96 1.47 -1.46
C ALA A 251 14.37 0.50 -0.33
N CYS A 252 15.10 -0.53 -0.70
CA CYS A 252 15.65 -1.50 0.23
C CYS A 252 16.64 -0.90 1.23
N ASN A 253 17.23 0.25 0.96
CA ASN A 253 18.09 1.01 1.87
C ASN A 253 18.31 2.44 1.39
N GLY A 254 18.85 3.30 2.29
CA GLY A 254 19.08 4.72 2.02
C GLY A 254 20.12 4.99 0.91
N ARG A 255 21.09 4.08 0.69
CA ARG A 255 22.06 4.24 -0.39
C ARG A 255 21.36 4.17 -1.75
N LEU A 256 20.60 3.11 -2.02
CA LEU A 256 19.87 2.95 -3.27
C LEU A 256 18.85 4.08 -3.45
N GLY A 257 18.10 4.44 -2.39
CA GLY A 257 17.16 5.57 -2.43
C GLY A 257 17.84 6.90 -2.80
N GLY A 258 19.02 7.18 -2.24
CA GLY A 258 19.81 8.37 -2.56
C GLY A 258 20.36 8.38 -3.98
N GLU A 259 20.82 7.22 -4.50
CA GLU A 259 21.26 7.07 -5.89
C GLU A 259 20.08 7.35 -6.86
N ILE A 260 18.88 6.79 -6.58
CA ILE A 260 17.68 7.02 -7.37
C ILE A 260 17.29 8.52 -7.33
N LEU A 261 17.27 9.13 -6.15
CA LEU A 261 16.94 10.56 -6.01
C LEU A 261 17.92 11.45 -6.78
N THR A 262 19.20 11.11 -6.76
CA THR A 262 20.24 11.80 -7.54
C THR A 262 19.98 11.70 -9.04
N LEU A 263 19.57 10.54 -9.53
CA LEU A 263 19.18 10.37 -10.94
C LEU A 263 17.99 11.23 -11.31
N ILE A 264 16.98 11.29 -10.45
CA ILE A 264 15.76 12.06 -10.73
C ILE A 264 16.03 13.57 -10.78
N LYS A 265 17.00 14.07 -9.99
CA LYS A 265 17.31 15.49 -9.87
C LYS A 265 18.33 16.04 -10.89
N LYS A 266 19.00 15.20 -11.62
CA LYS A 266 19.92 15.60 -12.72
C LYS A 266 19.15 16.05 -13.96
#